data_0f440036443aa7bb945034187f1447f5
#
_entry.id   0f440036443aa7bb945034187f1447f5
#
_cell.length_a   1.000
_cell.length_b   1.000
_cell.length_c   1.000
_cell.angle_alpha   90.00
_cell.angle_beta   90.00
_cell.angle_gamma   90.00
#
_symmetry.space_group_name_H-M   'P 1'
#
loop_
_entity.id
_entity.type
_entity.pdbx_description
1 polymer ?
#
loop_
_entity_poly.entity_id
_entity_poly.type
_entity_poly.pdbx_seq_one_letter_code
_entity_poly.pdbx_strand_id
1 'polypeptide(L)'
;MIKSKINWRRQIIGNGIVIIVLALIGGFFWYRTVHSQDTWRQVTADKTVVVGVDDTFVPMGFRNAQGDFVGYDVELARATLKKMGLKADFQTIDWSMKETELKTGHIDMIWNGYTKNADRKKKVAFSDSYHHDHQVIVTMKNQQINKLNDLKGKRLGAQTGSSGLLTYNEQGNSLRKTVGSDAQQYDTFDKALNDLQVGRLNAVLIDADYAGYYIAHEKDPEAFKTIKTNFGTDAYGVGMRKGDVTLRNKVNDALAEVKKDGTIDKISQKYFGTDNK
;
A
#
# COMPACT_ATOMS: atom_id res chain seq x y z
N MET A 1 -20.95 -39.56 62.22
CA MET A 1 -20.31 -39.20 60.93
C MET A 1 -21.35 -38.69 59.98
N ILE A 2 -21.51 -37.35 59.82
CA ILE A 2 -22.48 -36.74 58.92
C ILE A 2 -21.75 -36.53 57.60
N LYS A 3 -22.07 -37.33 56.55
CA LYS A 3 -21.58 -37.11 55.20
C LYS A 3 -22.37 -35.95 54.58
N SER A 4 -21.75 -34.78 54.45
CA SER A 4 -22.33 -33.68 53.70
C SER A 4 -22.46 -34.08 52.23
N LYS A 5 -23.68 -34.20 51.71
CA LYS A 5 -23.96 -34.40 50.30
C LYS A 5 -23.60 -33.08 49.59
N ILE A 6 -22.41 -33.01 48.98
CA ILE A 6 -21.98 -31.89 48.13
C ILE A 6 -22.96 -31.78 46.97
N ASN A 7 -23.64 -30.66 46.90
CA ASN A 7 -24.69 -30.40 45.90
C ASN A 7 -24.03 -30.06 44.56
N TRP A 8 -23.59 -31.07 43.81
CA TRP A 8 -22.81 -30.99 42.58
C TRP A 8 -23.47 -30.11 41.50
N ARG A 9 -24.81 -30.07 41.47
CA ARG A 9 -25.55 -29.15 40.59
C ARG A 9 -25.28 -27.68 40.88
N ARG A 10 -25.17 -27.27 42.15
CA ARG A 10 -24.81 -25.90 42.54
C ARG A 10 -23.37 -25.55 42.20
N GLN A 11 -22.44 -26.52 42.26
CA GLN A 11 -21.05 -26.32 41.85
C GLN A 11 -20.93 -26.16 40.34
N ILE A 12 -21.65 -26.97 39.53
CA ILE A 12 -21.63 -26.83 38.06
C ILE A 12 -22.22 -25.47 37.62
N ILE A 13 -23.34 -25.04 38.21
CA ILE A 13 -23.94 -23.75 37.93
C ILE A 13 -23.01 -22.60 38.35
N GLY A 14 -22.39 -22.70 39.53
CA GLY A 14 -21.44 -21.69 40.01
C GLY A 14 -20.21 -21.56 39.10
N ASN A 15 -19.61 -22.69 38.70
CA ASN A 15 -18.47 -22.72 37.80
C ASN A 15 -18.84 -22.20 36.39
N GLY A 16 -20.05 -22.53 35.90
CA GLY A 16 -20.56 -22.00 34.61
C GLY A 16 -20.71 -20.48 34.64
N ILE A 17 -21.24 -19.91 35.71
CA ILE A 17 -21.36 -18.45 35.87
C ILE A 17 -19.98 -17.78 35.92
N VAL A 18 -19.03 -18.36 36.63
CA VAL A 18 -17.64 -17.83 36.71
C VAL A 18 -16.99 -17.82 35.33
N ILE A 19 -17.14 -18.89 34.53
CA ILE A 19 -16.58 -18.96 33.17
C ILE A 19 -17.20 -17.88 32.27
N ILE A 20 -18.53 -17.69 32.33
CA ILE A 20 -19.23 -16.66 31.56
C ILE A 20 -18.74 -15.25 31.96
N VAL A 21 -18.60 -14.99 33.25
CA VAL A 21 -18.10 -13.69 33.74
C VAL A 21 -16.66 -13.43 33.30
N LEU A 22 -15.78 -14.44 33.37
CA LEU A 22 -14.41 -14.32 32.87
C LEU A 22 -14.35 -14.10 31.35
N ALA A 23 -15.22 -14.77 30.59
CA ALA A 23 -15.32 -14.57 29.14
C ALA A 23 -15.83 -13.15 28.81
N LEU A 24 -16.79 -12.61 29.55
CA LEU A 24 -17.29 -11.25 29.39
C LEU A 24 -16.23 -10.21 29.78
N ILE A 25 -15.50 -10.44 30.87
CA ILE A 25 -14.38 -9.57 31.30
C ILE A 25 -13.26 -9.61 30.24
N GLY A 26 -12.85 -10.79 29.81
CA GLY A 26 -11.84 -10.97 28.77
C GLY A 26 -12.26 -10.33 27.45
N GLY A 27 -13.52 -10.51 27.04
CA GLY A 27 -14.11 -9.88 25.85
C GLY A 27 -14.14 -8.35 25.97
N PHE A 28 -14.50 -7.82 27.17
CA PHE A 28 -14.50 -6.37 27.42
C PHE A 28 -13.09 -5.76 27.39
N PHE A 29 -12.09 -6.42 27.99
CA PHE A 29 -10.70 -5.97 27.94
C PHE A 29 -10.14 -6.07 26.52
N TRP A 30 -10.42 -7.15 25.79
CA TRP A 30 -10.05 -7.30 24.39
C TRP A 30 -10.71 -6.21 23.52
N TYR A 31 -12.02 -5.97 23.70
CA TYR A 31 -12.75 -4.90 23.01
C TYR A 31 -12.16 -3.52 23.32
N ARG A 32 -11.86 -3.23 24.58
CA ARG A 32 -11.22 -1.97 24.97
C ARG A 32 -9.82 -1.81 24.38
N THR A 33 -9.00 -2.87 24.37
CA THR A 33 -7.63 -2.82 23.83
C THR A 33 -7.65 -2.59 22.33
N VAL A 34 -8.55 -3.23 21.59
CA VAL A 34 -8.71 -3.04 20.15
C VAL A 34 -9.24 -1.63 19.81
N HIS A 35 -10.21 -1.11 20.59
CA HIS A 35 -10.83 0.19 20.32
C HIS A 35 -10.08 1.38 20.95
N SER A 36 -9.18 1.15 21.90
CA SER A 36 -8.33 2.22 22.45
C SER A 36 -7.21 2.66 21.50
N GLN A 37 -6.97 1.88 20.43
CA GLN A 37 -6.00 2.20 19.38
C GLN A 37 -6.65 2.81 18.13
N ASP A 38 -7.99 2.93 18.09
CA ASP A 38 -8.72 3.48 16.94
C ASP A 38 -8.65 5.01 16.98
N THR A 39 -8.00 5.58 15.98
CA THR A 39 -7.78 7.03 15.88
C THR A 39 -8.98 7.81 15.35
N TRP A 40 -10.11 7.16 15.06
CA TRP A 40 -11.32 7.80 14.51
C TRP A 40 -11.75 9.04 15.31
N ARG A 41 -11.75 8.96 16.64
CA ARG A 41 -12.13 10.10 17.51
C ARG A 41 -11.16 11.28 17.37
N GLN A 42 -9.87 10.99 17.26
CA GLN A 42 -8.84 12.01 17.10
C GLN A 42 -8.98 12.71 15.75
N VAL A 43 -8.98 11.97 14.63
CA VAL A 43 -9.07 12.59 13.30
C VAL A 43 -10.40 13.34 13.09
N THR A 44 -11.49 12.92 13.74
CA THR A 44 -12.75 13.65 13.68
C THR A 44 -12.76 14.92 14.53
N ALA A 45 -12.04 14.95 15.65
CA ALA A 45 -11.85 16.16 16.47
C ALA A 45 -10.98 17.18 15.72
N ASP A 46 -9.88 16.72 15.12
CA ASP A 46 -8.94 17.55 14.36
C ASP A 46 -9.46 17.89 12.96
N LYS A 47 -10.50 17.19 12.49
CA LYS A 47 -11.06 17.28 11.12
C LYS A 47 -10.01 17.10 10.01
N THR A 48 -8.90 16.48 10.33
CA THR A 48 -7.75 16.29 9.43
C THR A 48 -7.19 14.89 9.58
N VAL A 49 -6.78 14.32 8.46
CA VAL A 49 -6.08 13.02 8.38
C VAL A 49 -4.74 13.25 7.71
N VAL A 50 -3.67 12.83 8.36
CA VAL A 50 -2.32 12.90 7.80
C VAL A 50 -2.08 11.68 6.91
N VAL A 51 -1.88 11.94 5.62
CA VAL A 51 -1.69 10.93 4.57
C VAL A 51 -0.24 10.89 4.13
N GLY A 52 0.44 9.77 4.37
CA GLY A 52 1.83 9.57 3.94
C GLY A 52 1.93 9.21 2.46
N VAL A 53 2.76 9.94 1.74
CA VAL A 53 2.98 9.82 0.29
C VAL A 53 4.48 9.85 -0.03
N ASP A 54 4.92 9.01 -0.97
CA ASP A 54 6.16 9.23 -1.73
C ASP A 54 5.84 10.25 -2.82
N ASP A 55 6.32 11.48 -2.68
CA ASP A 55 5.97 12.60 -3.56
C ASP A 55 6.68 12.58 -4.92
N THR A 56 7.27 11.44 -5.26
CA THR A 56 7.87 11.14 -6.58
C THR A 56 7.14 10.01 -7.32
N PHE A 57 6.11 9.39 -6.71
CA PHE A 57 5.45 8.20 -7.26
C PHE A 57 4.34 8.54 -8.27
N VAL A 58 4.76 8.89 -9.49
CA VAL A 58 3.83 9.20 -10.60
C VAL A 58 3.09 7.94 -11.11
N PRO A 59 1.82 8.05 -11.54
CA PRO A 59 0.92 9.18 -11.44
C PRO A 59 0.11 9.18 -10.13
N MET A 60 0.44 8.33 -9.14
CA MET A 60 -0.36 8.14 -7.92
C MET A 60 -0.25 9.31 -6.95
N GLY A 61 0.96 9.74 -6.61
CA GLY A 61 1.20 10.88 -5.72
C GLY A 61 2.54 11.53 -6.04
N PHE A 62 2.50 12.79 -6.42
CA PHE A 62 3.71 13.54 -6.78
C PHE A 62 3.50 15.04 -6.61
N ARG A 63 4.60 15.80 -6.73
CA ARG A 63 4.52 17.27 -6.73
C ARG A 63 4.51 17.82 -8.14
N ASN A 64 3.57 18.74 -8.40
CA ASN A 64 3.56 19.50 -9.65
C ASN A 64 4.64 20.59 -9.66
N ALA A 65 4.74 21.34 -10.75
CA ALA A 65 5.71 22.42 -10.89
C ALA A 65 5.54 23.56 -9.87
N GLN A 66 4.36 23.68 -9.25
CA GLN A 66 4.05 24.66 -8.21
C GLN A 66 4.39 24.14 -6.81
N GLY A 67 4.79 22.84 -6.69
CA GLY A 67 5.09 22.19 -5.43
C GLY A 67 3.86 21.58 -4.73
N ASP A 68 2.68 21.64 -5.36
CA ASP A 68 1.47 21.05 -4.79
C ASP A 68 1.47 19.53 -4.95
N PHE A 69 0.90 18.83 -3.98
CA PHE A 69 0.59 17.42 -4.12
C PHE A 69 -0.54 17.21 -5.13
N VAL A 70 -0.27 16.39 -6.13
CA VAL A 70 -1.21 15.97 -7.18
C VAL A 70 -1.05 14.47 -7.43
N GLY A 71 -1.97 13.88 -8.18
CA GLY A 71 -1.92 12.47 -8.55
C GLY A 71 -3.25 11.75 -8.29
N TYR A 72 -3.35 10.57 -8.86
CA TYR A 72 -4.54 9.73 -8.76
C TYR A 72 -4.94 9.46 -7.30
N ASP A 73 -4.00 8.97 -6.49
CA ASP A 73 -4.24 8.66 -5.09
C ASP A 73 -4.47 9.92 -4.23
N VAL A 74 -3.77 11.01 -4.54
CA VAL A 74 -3.95 12.29 -3.87
C VAL A 74 -5.36 12.84 -4.08
N GLU A 75 -5.86 12.80 -5.31
CA GLU A 75 -7.21 13.27 -5.63
C GLU A 75 -8.28 12.32 -5.07
N LEU A 76 -8.05 11.01 -5.15
CA LEU A 76 -8.95 10.01 -4.57
C LEU A 76 -9.02 10.13 -3.04
N ALA A 77 -7.89 10.34 -2.35
CA ALA A 77 -7.84 10.59 -0.92
C ALA A 77 -8.63 11.85 -0.54
N ARG A 78 -8.43 12.97 -1.26
CA ARG A 78 -9.20 14.21 -1.04
C ARG A 78 -10.70 13.98 -1.22
N ALA A 79 -11.11 13.31 -2.28
CA ALA A 79 -12.52 13.04 -2.56
C ALA A 79 -13.15 12.15 -1.47
N THR A 80 -12.46 11.08 -1.08
CA THR A 80 -12.92 10.13 -0.07
C THR A 80 -13.02 10.79 1.30
N LEU A 81 -11.97 11.46 1.76
CA LEU A 81 -11.97 12.14 3.06
C LEU A 81 -12.99 13.28 3.12
N LYS A 82 -13.24 13.98 2.01
CA LYS A 82 -14.31 14.98 1.90
C LYS A 82 -15.71 14.36 2.16
N LYS A 83 -15.98 13.14 1.65
CA LYS A 83 -17.24 12.41 1.97
C LYS A 83 -17.38 12.13 3.46
N MET A 84 -16.27 11.97 4.17
CA MET A 84 -16.23 11.75 5.62
C MET A 84 -16.28 13.08 6.42
N GLY A 85 -16.32 14.24 5.77
CA GLY A 85 -16.24 15.55 6.42
C GLY A 85 -14.85 15.89 6.96
N LEU A 86 -13.80 15.24 6.42
CA LEU A 86 -12.40 15.40 6.84
C LEU A 86 -11.57 16.04 5.72
N LYS A 87 -10.42 16.60 6.09
CA LYS A 87 -9.40 17.11 5.18
C LYS A 87 -8.22 16.15 5.12
N ALA A 88 -7.62 15.98 3.93
CA ALA A 88 -6.33 15.33 3.77
C ALA A 88 -5.21 16.35 4.01
N ASP A 89 -4.25 15.99 4.86
CA ASP A 89 -2.96 16.65 5.01
C ASP A 89 -1.89 15.69 4.49
N PHE A 90 -1.24 16.04 3.36
CA PHE A 90 -0.28 15.14 2.72
C PHE A 90 1.12 15.40 3.24
N GLN A 91 1.76 14.34 3.72
CA GLN A 91 3.12 14.37 4.23
C GLN A 91 4.03 13.50 3.36
N THR A 92 5.14 14.09 2.86
CA THR A 92 6.20 13.32 2.21
C THR A 92 6.86 12.38 3.20
N ILE A 93 6.99 11.12 2.84
CA ILE A 93 7.66 10.10 3.63
C ILE A 93 8.70 9.35 2.80
N ASP A 94 9.73 8.82 3.46
CA ASP A 94 10.56 7.77 2.87
C ASP A 94 9.74 6.49 2.75
N TRP A 95 9.64 5.95 1.51
CA TRP A 95 8.83 4.76 1.26
C TRP A 95 9.27 3.53 2.05
N SER A 96 10.55 3.43 2.38
CA SER A 96 11.07 2.35 3.22
C SER A 96 10.60 2.44 4.67
N MET A 97 10.20 3.64 5.13
CA MET A 97 9.76 3.92 6.51
C MET A 97 8.24 3.96 6.70
N LYS A 98 7.45 3.82 5.63
CA LYS A 98 5.99 4.00 5.62
C LYS A 98 5.23 3.30 6.75
N GLU A 99 5.54 2.04 7.04
CA GLU A 99 4.88 1.30 8.12
C GLU A 99 5.34 1.76 9.51
N THR A 100 6.58 2.27 9.63
CA THR A 100 7.10 2.86 10.86
C THR A 100 6.40 4.20 11.15
N GLU A 101 6.33 5.09 10.16
CA GLU A 101 5.64 6.39 10.26
C GLU A 101 4.16 6.21 10.66
N LEU A 102 3.48 5.22 10.05
CA LEU A 102 2.13 4.86 10.42
C LEU A 102 2.03 4.35 11.86
N LYS A 103 2.92 3.45 12.26
CA LYS A 103 2.92 2.83 13.61
C LYS A 103 3.21 3.85 14.70
N THR A 104 4.10 4.81 14.46
CA THR A 104 4.48 5.85 15.43
C THR A 104 3.48 7.01 15.49
N GLY A 105 2.51 7.06 14.57
CA GLY A 105 1.47 8.10 14.56
C GLY A 105 1.90 9.40 13.87
N HIS A 106 3.02 9.40 13.14
CA HIS A 106 3.41 10.56 12.32
C HIS A 106 2.50 10.73 11.10
N ILE A 107 1.93 9.62 10.61
CA ILE A 107 0.88 9.61 9.60
C ILE A 107 -0.30 8.75 10.09
N ASP A 108 -1.50 9.01 9.56
CA ASP A 108 -2.71 8.25 9.87
C ASP A 108 -3.02 7.20 8.81
N MET A 109 -2.59 7.44 7.58
CA MET A 109 -2.81 6.55 6.44
C MET A 109 -1.58 6.50 5.53
N ILE A 110 -1.35 5.34 4.92
CA ILE A 110 -0.47 5.17 3.75
C ILE A 110 -1.39 5.10 2.53
N TRP A 111 -1.30 6.07 1.62
CA TRP A 111 -2.14 6.11 0.42
C TRP A 111 -1.32 6.57 -0.78
N ASN A 112 -0.62 5.62 -1.43
CA ASN A 112 0.28 5.89 -2.54
C ASN A 112 0.69 4.60 -3.26
N GLY A 113 -0.20 4.02 -4.07
CA GLY A 113 0.06 2.75 -4.76
C GLY A 113 0.39 1.61 -3.79
N TYR A 114 -0.27 1.57 -2.63
CA TYR A 114 0.15 0.65 -1.57
C TYR A 114 -0.43 -0.74 -1.77
N THR A 115 0.38 -1.64 -2.34
CA THR A 115 0.04 -3.03 -2.67
C THR A 115 -0.33 -3.85 -1.44
N LYS A 116 -1.44 -4.57 -1.52
CA LYS A 116 -1.99 -5.46 -0.47
C LYS A 116 -1.35 -6.84 -0.52
N ASN A 117 -0.08 -6.97 -0.18
CA ASN A 117 0.60 -8.27 -0.10
C ASN A 117 0.54 -8.89 1.31
N ALA A 118 0.96 -10.17 1.43
CA ALA A 118 0.90 -10.92 2.68
C ALA A 118 1.73 -10.30 3.81
N ASP A 119 2.91 -9.77 3.51
CA ASP A 119 3.80 -9.19 4.52
C ASP A 119 3.27 -7.86 5.06
N ARG A 120 2.74 -7.00 4.18
CA ARG A 120 2.11 -5.74 4.57
C ARG A 120 0.82 -5.97 5.36
N LYS A 121 0.01 -6.98 5.01
CA LYS A 121 -1.19 -7.39 5.79
C LYS A 121 -0.87 -7.83 7.22
N LYS A 122 0.35 -8.29 7.51
CA LYS A 122 0.79 -8.57 8.89
C LYS A 122 1.02 -7.28 9.69
N LYS A 123 1.38 -6.18 9.05
CA LYS A 123 1.79 -4.91 9.67
C LYS A 123 0.64 -3.91 9.77
N VAL A 124 -0.22 -3.82 8.77
CA VAL A 124 -1.28 -2.83 8.64
C VAL A 124 -2.65 -3.46 8.38
N ALA A 125 -3.72 -2.71 8.66
CA ALA A 125 -5.06 -2.97 8.16
C ALA A 125 -5.25 -2.25 6.83
N PHE A 126 -5.81 -2.94 5.85
CA PHE A 126 -6.10 -2.37 4.52
C PHE A 126 -7.57 -2.04 4.35
N SER A 127 -7.84 -1.00 3.59
CA SER A 127 -9.16 -0.76 3.00
C SER A 127 -9.52 -1.84 1.96
N ASP A 128 -10.72 -1.75 1.40
CA ASP A 128 -11.05 -2.40 0.14
C ASP A 128 -10.11 -1.92 -0.96
N SER A 129 -9.95 -2.74 -2.02
CA SER A 129 -9.09 -2.39 -3.13
C SER A 129 -9.76 -1.34 -4.01
N TYR A 130 -9.01 -0.32 -4.40
CA TYR A 130 -9.50 0.76 -5.26
C TYR A 130 -8.84 0.80 -6.64
N HIS A 131 -7.71 0.11 -6.82
CA HIS A 131 -6.96 0.05 -8.07
C HIS A 131 -6.20 -1.27 -8.19
N HIS A 132 -5.80 -1.63 -9.43
CA HIS A 132 -4.97 -2.80 -9.72
C HIS A 132 -3.85 -2.41 -10.66
N ASP A 133 -2.67 -2.95 -10.41
CA ASP A 133 -1.48 -2.75 -11.23
C ASP A 133 -0.69 -4.06 -11.33
N HIS A 134 0.43 -4.06 -12.00
CA HIS A 134 1.35 -5.19 -12.10
C HIS A 134 2.80 -4.71 -12.21
N GLN A 135 3.74 -5.59 -11.93
CA GLN A 135 5.16 -5.27 -12.01
C GLN A 135 5.70 -5.50 -13.42
N VAL A 136 6.54 -4.59 -13.88
CA VAL A 136 7.23 -4.67 -15.16
C VAL A 136 8.73 -4.45 -14.99
N ILE A 137 9.49 -4.83 -16.01
CA ILE A 137 10.89 -4.44 -16.19
C ILE A 137 10.93 -3.30 -17.21
N VAL A 138 11.53 -2.19 -16.84
CA VAL A 138 11.89 -1.11 -17.78
C VAL A 138 13.36 -1.22 -18.12
N THR A 139 13.69 -1.14 -19.40
CA THR A 139 15.07 -1.15 -19.94
C THR A 139 15.20 -0.19 -21.11
N MET A 140 16.42 0.18 -21.47
CA MET A 140 16.67 0.95 -22.68
C MET A 140 16.77 0.02 -23.90
N LYS A 141 16.24 0.43 -25.05
CA LYS A 141 16.29 -0.38 -26.32
C LYS A 141 17.71 -0.78 -26.71
N ASN A 142 18.70 0.07 -26.46
CA ASN A 142 20.11 -0.19 -26.75
C ASN A 142 20.73 -1.31 -25.87
N GLN A 143 20.09 -1.69 -24.76
CA GLN A 143 20.56 -2.79 -23.88
C GLN A 143 20.29 -4.19 -24.44
N GLN A 144 19.51 -4.30 -25.54
CA GLN A 144 19.16 -5.58 -26.19
C GLN A 144 18.49 -6.61 -25.27
N ILE A 145 17.79 -6.14 -24.22
CA ILE A 145 17.01 -6.97 -23.31
C ILE A 145 15.57 -7.05 -23.86
N ASN A 146 15.15 -8.25 -24.30
CA ASN A 146 13.86 -8.46 -24.96
C ASN A 146 12.89 -9.32 -24.15
N LYS A 147 13.41 -10.11 -23.21
CA LYS A 147 12.68 -11.04 -22.35
C LYS A 147 13.39 -11.18 -21.01
N LEU A 148 12.71 -11.74 -20.01
CA LEU A 148 13.25 -11.87 -18.64
C LEU A 148 14.58 -12.66 -18.60
N ASN A 149 14.76 -13.66 -19.47
CA ASN A 149 15.99 -14.46 -19.53
C ASN A 149 17.23 -13.66 -19.96
N ASP A 150 17.04 -12.54 -20.66
CA ASP A 150 18.14 -11.67 -21.09
C ASP A 150 18.72 -10.83 -19.93
N LEU A 151 18.05 -10.87 -18.77
CA LEU A 151 18.50 -10.22 -17.53
C LEU A 151 19.61 -11.00 -16.80
N LYS A 152 20.03 -12.16 -17.30
CA LYS A 152 21.11 -12.95 -16.68
C LYS A 152 22.39 -12.13 -16.57
N GLY A 153 22.88 -11.95 -15.33
CA GLY A 153 24.09 -11.18 -15.05
C GLY A 153 23.97 -9.67 -15.28
N LYS A 154 22.76 -9.15 -15.48
CA LYS A 154 22.49 -7.71 -15.64
C LYS A 154 22.28 -7.03 -14.31
N ARG A 155 22.59 -5.73 -14.25
CA ARG A 155 22.33 -4.88 -13.07
C ARG A 155 20.86 -4.46 -13.08
N LEU A 156 20.09 -4.99 -12.12
CA LEU A 156 18.69 -4.67 -11.90
C LEU A 156 18.56 -3.67 -10.76
N GLY A 157 17.81 -2.59 -10.96
CA GLY A 157 17.43 -1.63 -9.93
C GLY A 157 15.99 -1.84 -9.47
N ALA A 158 15.69 -1.45 -8.23
CA ALA A 158 14.34 -1.40 -7.68
C ALA A 158 14.25 -0.38 -6.53
N GLN A 159 13.06 0.14 -6.23
CA GLN A 159 12.89 0.99 -5.06
C GLN A 159 12.88 0.16 -3.77
N THR A 160 13.56 0.66 -2.75
CA THR A 160 13.60 0.07 -1.40
C THR A 160 12.19 -0.02 -0.82
N GLY A 161 11.78 -1.22 -0.37
CA GLY A 161 10.45 -1.44 0.22
C GLY A 161 9.28 -1.46 -0.78
N SER A 162 9.54 -1.42 -2.11
CA SER A 162 8.52 -1.63 -3.14
C SER A 162 7.98 -3.07 -3.13
N SER A 163 6.77 -3.28 -3.68
CA SER A 163 6.19 -4.63 -3.82
C SER A 163 6.99 -5.50 -4.76
N GLY A 164 7.50 -4.92 -5.86
CA GLY A 164 8.36 -5.61 -6.81
C GLY A 164 9.63 -6.15 -6.16
N LEU A 165 10.33 -5.32 -5.36
CA LEU A 165 11.53 -5.75 -4.64
C LEU A 165 11.23 -6.85 -3.61
N LEU A 166 10.11 -6.74 -2.88
CA LEU A 166 9.69 -7.76 -1.91
C LEU A 166 9.47 -9.10 -2.62
N THR A 167 8.70 -9.12 -3.70
CA THR A 167 8.44 -10.32 -4.51
C THR A 167 9.72 -10.87 -5.14
N TYR A 168 10.60 -9.99 -5.66
CA TYR A 168 11.90 -10.39 -6.19
C TYR A 168 12.75 -11.13 -5.15
N ASN A 169 12.70 -10.70 -3.89
CA ASN A 169 13.46 -11.26 -2.78
C ASN A 169 12.83 -12.52 -2.16
N GLU A 170 11.62 -12.91 -2.56
CA GLU A 170 11.01 -14.16 -2.09
C GLU A 170 11.85 -15.38 -2.44
N GLN A 171 11.89 -16.34 -1.51
CA GLN A 171 12.64 -17.57 -1.71
C GLN A 171 12.12 -18.32 -2.95
N GLY A 172 13.01 -18.62 -3.88
CA GLY A 172 12.68 -19.38 -5.08
C GLY A 172 12.18 -18.54 -6.25
N ASN A 173 12.12 -17.21 -6.12
CA ASN A 173 11.69 -16.31 -7.20
C ASN A 173 12.50 -16.58 -8.50
N SER A 174 11.78 -16.76 -9.61
CA SER A 174 12.38 -17.13 -10.90
C SER A 174 13.19 -16.00 -11.52
N LEU A 175 12.72 -14.74 -11.38
CA LEU A 175 13.44 -13.57 -11.89
C LEU A 175 14.77 -13.37 -11.16
N ARG A 176 14.79 -13.52 -9.82
CA ARG A 176 16.02 -13.44 -9.03
C ARG A 176 17.03 -14.53 -9.42
N LYS A 177 16.53 -15.76 -9.65
CA LYS A 177 17.41 -16.85 -10.17
C LYS A 177 17.97 -16.52 -11.54
N THR A 178 17.20 -15.90 -12.40
CA THR A 178 17.63 -15.50 -13.74
C THR A 178 18.68 -14.40 -13.69
N VAL A 179 18.42 -13.33 -12.94
CA VAL A 179 19.36 -12.21 -12.75
C VAL A 179 20.65 -12.69 -12.08
N GLY A 180 20.54 -13.54 -11.06
CA GLY A 180 21.66 -14.18 -10.37
C GLY A 180 22.34 -13.29 -9.32
N SER A 181 21.79 -12.11 -9.02
CA SER A 181 22.28 -11.17 -8.00
C SER A 181 21.14 -10.44 -7.30
N ASP A 182 21.45 -9.72 -6.22
CA ASP A 182 20.51 -8.80 -5.58
C ASP A 182 20.25 -7.59 -6.46
N ALA A 183 19.03 -7.04 -6.40
CA ALA A 183 18.71 -5.79 -7.05
C ALA A 183 19.38 -4.61 -6.31
N GLN A 184 19.91 -3.66 -7.08
CA GLN A 184 20.40 -2.40 -6.53
C GLN A 184 19.20 -1.58 -6.05
N GLN A 185 19.26 -1.13 -4.80
CA GLN A 185 18.14 -0.45 -4.15
C GLN A 185 18.29 1.06 -4.24
N TYR A 186 17.18 1.73 -4.50
CA TYR A 186 17.05 3.17 -4.61
C TYR A 186 15.95 3.68 -3.68
N ASP A 187 16.06 4.90 -3.17
CA ASP A 187 15.03 5.52 -2.35
C ASP A 187 13.75 5.75 -3.17
N THR A 188 13.93 6.15 -4.45
CA THR A 188 12.84 6.51 -5.37
C THR A 188 13.05 5.88 -6.76
N PHE A 189 11.97 5.70 -7.51
CA PHE A 189 12.06 5.12 -8.86
C PHE A 189 12.70 6.07 -9.88
N ASP A 190 12.50 7.38 -9.76
CA ASP A 190 13.15 8.37 -10.64
C ASP A 190 14.68 8.28 -10.55
N LYS A 191 15.26 8.07 -9.37
CA LYS A 191 16.71 7.83 -9.22
C LYS A 191 17.16 6.56 -9.93
N ALA A 192 16.39 5.47 -9.81
CA ALA A 192 16.68 4.22 -10.50
C ALA A 192 16.59 4.39 -12.03
N LEU A 193 15.57 5.10 -12.52
CA LEU A 193 15.38 5.36 -13.95
C LEU A 193 16.44 6.30 -14.51
N ASN A 194 16.89 7.29 -13.75
CA ASN A 194 18.03 8.13 -14.12
C ASN A 194 19.32 7.29 -14.29
N ASP A 195 19.58 6.36 -13.37
CA ASP A 195 20.74 5.46 -13.48
C ASP A 195 20.59 4.45 -14.62
N LEU A 196 19.37 4.09 -14.99
CA LEU A 196 19.08 3.30 -16.20
C LEU A 196 19.43 4.10 -17.48
N GLN A 197 18.99 5.36 -17.57
CA GLN A 197 19.24 6.20 -18.75
C GLN A 197 20.74 6.45 -18.99
N VAL A 198 21.52 6.65 -17.91
CA VAL A 198 22.97 6.84 -18.04
C VAL A 198 23.78 5.55 -18.09
N GLY A 199 23.10 4.37 -18.15
CA GLY A 199 23.73 3.05 -18.31
C GLY A 199 24.41 2.49 -17.06
N ARG A 200 24.16 3.03 -15.89
CA ARG A 200 24.63 2.46 -14.60
C ARG A 200 23.82 1.22 -14.23
N LEU A 201 22.53 1.18 -14.62
CA LEU A 201 21.67 0.00 -14.59
C LEU A 201 21.42 -0.53 -16.00
N ASN A 202 21.02 -1.79 -16.09
CA ASN A 202 20.56 -2.39 -17.35
C ASN A 202 19.03 -2.49 -17.39
N ALA A 203 18.38 -2.54 -16.23
CA ALA A 203 16.93 -2.64 -16.08
C ALA A 203 16.45 -2.14 -14.72
N VAL A 204 15.18 -1.76 -14.63
CA VAL A 204 14.49 -1.38 -13.36
C VAL A 204 13.24 -2.23 -13.23
N LEU A 205 13.03 -2.83 -12.06
CA LEU A 205 11.80 -3.50 -11.67
C LEU A 205 10.88 -2.48 -11.01
N ILE A 206 9.69 -2.29 -11.57
CA ILE A 206 8.84 -1.12 -11.27
C ILE A 206 7.36 -1.43 -11.54
N ASP A 207 6.48 -0.66 -10.94
CA ASP A 207 5.04 -0.67 -11.18
C ASP A 207 4.72 -0.21 -12.61
N ALA A 208 3.80 -0.89 -13.30
CA ALA A 208 3.52 -0.64 -14.71
C ALA A 208 2.91 0.74 -14.94
N ASP A 209 2.03 1.19 -14.05
CA ASP A 209 1.43 2.53 -14.13
C ASP A 209 2.48 3.63 -13.98
N TYR A 210 3.44 3.45 -13.06
CA TYR A 210 4.58 4.36 -12.96
C TYR A 210 5.39 4.38 -14.24
N ALA A 211 5.78 3.20 -14.74
CA ALA A 211 6.57 3.07 -15.96
C ALA A 211 5.89 3.74 -17.16
N GLY A 212 4.59 3.46 -17.34
CA GLY A 212 3.80 4.03 -18.44
C GLY A 212 3.75 5.55 -18.38
N TYR A 213 3.43 6.11 -17.22
CA TYR A 213 3.36 7.56 -17.04
C TYR A 213 4.74 8.22 -17.24
N TYR A 214 5.78 7.69 -16.59
CA TYR A 214 7.14 8.22 -16.69
C TYR A 214 7.61 8.24 -18.14
N ILE A 215 7.54 7.10 -18.83
CA ILE A 215 8.00 6.97 -20.22
C ILE A 215 7.24 7.93 -21.14
N ALA A 216 5.92 8.07 -20.99
CA ALA A 216 5.11 8.95 -21.81
C ALA A 216 5.48 10.45 -21.66
N HIS A 217 6.12 10.83 -20.55
CA HIS A 217 6.56 12.21 -20.29
C HIS A 217 8.05 12.44 -20.54
N GLU A 218 8.79 11.42 -20.97
CA GLU A 218 10.20 11.55 -21.34
C GLU A 218 10.37 12.21 -22.71
N LYS A 219 11.55 12.82 -22.93
CA LYS A 219 11.89 13.46 -24.22
C LYS A 219 11.92 12.49 -25.38
N ASP A 220 12.36 11.26 -25.14
CA ASP A 220 12.44 10.16 -26.10
C ASP A 220 11.78 8.90 -25.51
N PRO A 221 10.44 8.81 -25.52
CA PRO A 221 9.71 7.63 -25.04
C PRO A 221 10.13 6.34 -25.76
N GLU A 222 10.49 6.46 -27.04
CA GLU A 222 10.87 5.35 -27.89
C GLU A 222 12.23 4.73 -27.52
N ALA A 223 13.06 5.40 -26.73
CA ALA A 223 14.30 4.84 -26.21
C ALA A 223 14.08 3.75 -25.16
N PHE A 224 12.91 3.75 -24.53
CA PHE A 224 12.56 2.78 -23.48
C PHE A 224 11.86 1.55 -24.04
N LYS A 225 11.93 0.48 -23.25
CA LYS A 225 11.23 -0.77 -23.50
C LYS A 225 10.72 -1.33 -22.19
N THR A 226 9.47 -1.80 -22.20
CA THR A 226 8.84 -2.46 -21.06
C THR A 226 8.67 -3.94 -21.33
N ILE A 227 9.00 -4.78 -20.34
CA ILE A 227 8.87 -6.24 -20.39
C ILE A 227 8.00 -6.68 -19.22
N LYS A 228 6.93 -7.43 -19.50
CA LYS A 228 6.05 -7.97 -18.45
C LYS A 228 6.79 -8.96 -17.57
N THR A 229 6.56 -8.88 -16.25
CA THR A 229 6.99 -9.92 -15.31
C THR A 229 5.93 -11.01 -15.19
N ASN A 230 6.25 -12.06 -14.45
CA ASN A 230 5.32 -13.12 -14.07
C ASN A 230 4.86 -13.00 -12.60
N PHE A 231 4.90 -11.81 -12.02
CA PHE A 231 4.56 -11.58 -10.60
C PHE A 231 3.05 -11.54 -10.31
N GLY A 232 2.22 -11.52 -11.36
CA GLY A 232 0.77 -11.42 -11.23
C GLY A 232 0.29 -9.97 -11.14
N THR A 233 -0.94 -9.82 -10.69
CA THR A 233 -1.60 -8.51 -10.53
C THR A 233 -1.57 -8.08 -9.07
N ASP A 234 -1.16 -6.86 -8.82
CA ASP A 234 -1.19 -6.20 -7.53
C ASP A 234 -2.52 -5.48 -7.31
N ALA A 235 -3.06 -5.55 -6.09
CA ALA A 235 -4.22 -4.76 -5.69
C ALA A 235 -3.78 -3.66 -4.73
N TYR A 236 -4.15 -2.40 -4.99
CA TYR A 236 -3.86 -1.28 -4.09
C TYR A 236 -4.98 -1.06 -3.08
N GLY A 237 -4.61 -0.68 -1.87
CA GLY A 237 -5.50 -0.31 -0.79
C GLY A 237 -4.87 0.71 0.14
N VAL A 238 -5.70 1.42 0.88
CA VAL A 238 -5.24 2.37 1.91
C VAL A 238 -4.75 1.59 3.12
N GLY A 239 -3.52 1.86 3.57
CA GLY A 239 -2.96 1.26 4.79
C GLY A 239 -3.27 2.10 6.02
N MET A 240 -3.77 1.46 7.08
CA MET A 240 -4.06 2.08 8.38
C MET A 240 -3.50 1.22 9.51
N ARG A 241 -3.36 1.75 10.71
CA ARG A 241 -2.98 0.94 11.89
C ARG A 241 -3.98 -0.20 12.11
N LYS A 242 -3.52 -1.33 12.60
CA LYS A 242 -4.40 -2.50 12.81
C LYS A 242 -5.56 -2.24 13.75
N GLY A 243 -5.39 -1.33 14.69
CA GLY A 243 -6.43 -0.90 15.63
C GLY A 243 -7.45 0.07 15.06
N ASP A 244 -7.21 0.68 13.91
CA ASP A 244 -8.08 1.70 13.29
C ASP A 244 -9.29 1.07 12.59
N VAL A 245 -10.08 0.30 13.33
CA VAL A 245 -11.22 -0.46 12.78
C VAL A 245 -12.32 0.48 12.29
N THR A 246 -12.70 1.48 13.10
CA THR A 246 -13.75 2.44 12.73
C THR A 246 -13.30 3.31 11.56
N LEU A 247 -12.07 3.83 11.63
CA LEU A 247 -11.50 4.65 10.56
C LEU A 247 -11.50 3.89 9.22
N ARG A 248 -11.03 2.63 9.22
CA ARG A 248 -11.02 1.78 8.03
C ARG A 248 -12.42 1.55 7.44
N ASN A 249 -13.39 1.23 8.30
CA ASN A 249 -14.76 1.00 7.82
C ASN A 249 -15.34 2.28 7.20
N LYS A 250 -15.10 3.45 7.81
CA LYS A 250 -15.51 4.75 7.26
C LYS A 250 -14.84 5.07 5.93
N VAL A 251 -13.55 4.72 5.77
CA VAL A 251 -12.84 4.84 4.49
C VAL A 251 -13.47 3.95 3.43
N ASN A 252 -13.81 2.70 3.76
CA ASN A 252 -14.46 1.78 2.81
C ASN A 252 -15.85 2.30 2.38
N ASP A 253 -16.67 2.75 3.34
CA ASP A 253 -17.97 3.35 3.04
C ASP A 253 -17.82 4.54 2.06
N ALA A 254 -16.88 5.45 2.36
CA ALA A 254 -16.63 6.63 1.54
C ALA A 254 -16.03 6.30 0.16
N LEU A 255 -15.13 5.31 0.07
CA LEU A 255 -14.62 4.80 -1.23
C LEU A 255 -15.76 4.23 -2.10
N ALA A 256 -16.70 3.49 -1.49
CA ALA A 256 -17.86 2.98 -2.19
C ALA A 256 -18.77 4.11 -2.72
N GLU A 257 -18.94 5.21 -1.95
CA GLU A 257 -19.68 6.40 -2.41
C GLU A 257 -18.98 7.10 -3.57
N VAL A 258 -17.65 7.32 -3.48
CA VAL A 258 -16.83 7.95 -4.52
C VAL A 258 -16.85 7.13 -5.82
N LYS A 259 -16.89 5.78 -5.70
CA LYS A 259 -17.07 4.89 -6.84
C LYS A 259 -18.47 4.98 -7.43
N LYS A 260 -19.50 4.98 -6.59
CA LYS A 260 -20.92 5.03 -7.01
C LYS A 260 -21.28 6.32 -7.72
N ASP A 261 -20.73 7.47 -7.32
CA ASP A 261 -21.03 8.76 -7.93
C ASP A 261 -20.15 9.08 -9.16
N GLY A 262 -19.30 8.14 -9.60
CA GLY A 262 -18.44 8.26 -10.79
C GLY A 262 -17.23 9.17 -10.60
N THR A 263 -16.94 9.60 -9.37
CA THR A 263 -15.75 10.45 -9.09
C THR A 263 -14.47 9.69 -9.36
N ILE A 264 -14.39 8.40 -8.98
CA ILE A 264 -13.19 7.59 -9.23
C ILE A 264 -12.94 7.41 -10.73
N ASP A 265 -14.00 7.25 -11.54
CA ASP A 265 -13.85 7.10 -13.00
C ASP A 265 -13.30 8.37 -13.64
N LYS A 266 -13.76 9.55 -13.18
CA LYS A 266 -13.23 10.85 -13.64
C LYS A 266 -11.76 11.04 -13.29
N ILE A 267 -11.37 10.64 -12.07
CA ILE A 267 -9.96 10.72 -11.65
C ILE A 267 -9.13 9.72 -12.45
N SER A 268 -9.61 8.48 -12.64
CA SER A 268 -8.94 7.46 -13.47
C SER A 268 -8.73 7.95 -14.91
N GLN A 269 -9.76 8.52 -15.52
CA GLN A 269 -9.66 9.07 -16.87
C GLN A 269 -8.61 10.18 -16.99
N LYS A 270 -8.50 11.02 -15.95
CA LYS A 270 -7.51 12.13 -15.93
C LYS A 270 -6.07 11.63 -15.93
N TYR A 271 -5.77 10.55 -15.19
CA TYR A 271 -4.39 10.08 -14.98
C TYR A 271 -3.98 8.92 -15.89
N PHE A 272 -4.93 8.08 -16.32
CA PHE A 272 -4.67 6.87 -17.11
C PHE A 272 -5.31 6.90 -18.50
N GLY A 273 -6.14 7.91 -18.82
CA GLY A 273 -6.88 7.95 -20.07
C GLY A 273 -8.03 6.95 -20.12
N THR A 274 -8.63 6.76 -21.31
CA THR A 274 -9.81 5.90 -21.51
C THR A 274 -9.48 4.42 -21.64
N ASP A 275 -8.23 4.01 -21.71
CA ASP A 275 -7.80 2.66 -22.12
C ASP A 275 -7.61 1.66 -20.97
N ASN A 276 -7.82 2.07 -19.73
CA ASN A 276 -7.69 1.19 -18.55
C ASN A 276 -9.07 0.73 -18.03
N LYS A 277 -9.81 -0.02 -18.85
CA LYS A 277 -10.98 -0.80 -18.41
C LYS A 277 -10.67 -2.28 -18.43
#